data_9a00698cdcb58ef4bce04181b4621742
#
_entry.id   9a00698cdcb58ef4bce04181b4621742
#
_cell.length_a   1.000
_cell.length_b   1.000
_cell.length_c   1.000
_cell.angle_alpha   90.00
_cell.angle_beta   90.00
_cell.angle_gamma   90.00
#
_symmetry.space_group_name_H-M   'P 1'
#
loop_
_entity.id
_entity.type
_entity.pdbx_description
1 polymer ?
#
loop_
_entity_poly.entity_id
_entity_poly.type
_entity_poly.pdbx_seq_one_letter_code
_entity_poly.pdbx_strand_id
1 'polypeptide(L)'
;MERTITYKITDSGQNIRIDSFLRKHGYSMQNLTLLKKMPESILKNGEWSYMQTTLQAGDILTVRIQEETSSPNIPAVNLPIDIVYEDEDIIVINKAAGMPIHPSLNNYRNSLANALMWYYEQQNKPFIFRCTNRLDRDTSGLTVVAKHMVSSNILSSMTARHQIEREYLAIVRGHVTPFEGTINAPIGRTGSSLIERKIDFENGEHAITHYHTVFEKNGLSLVSLILETGRTHQIRVHMKHLGFPLIGDYLYNPDMEYITRQALHSHKLTFEHPITGEPMCFTAPLPEDMLRVLTMH
;
A
#
# COMPACT_ATOMS: atom_id res chain seq x y z
N MET A 1 8.73 14.23 12.66
CA MET A 1 9.52 13.06 12.20
C MET A 1 10.83 13.55 11.66
N GLU A 2 11.93 12.95 12.09
CA GLU A 2 13.28 13.26 11.56
C GLU A 2 13.85 12.00 10.91
N ARG A 3 14.55 12.18 9.78
CA ARG A 3 15.26 11.10 9.09
C ARG A 3 16.53 11.66 8.42
N THR A 4 17.66 11.05 8.68
CA THR A 4 18.94 11.37 8.03
C THR A 4 19.32 10.23 7.11
N ILE A 5 19.51 10.52 5.82
CA ILE A 5 19.92 9.56 4.80
C ILE A 5 21.30 10.00 4.29
N THR A 6 22.24 9.07 4.28
CA THR A 6 23.63 9.35 3.86
C THR A 6 23.99 8.52 2.63
N TYR A 7 24.56 9.18 1.62
CA TYR A 7 25.05 8.56 0.40
C TYR A 7 26.56 8.75 0.30
N LYS A 8 27.30 7.67 0.13
CA LYS A 8 28.70 7.72 -0.28
C LYS A 8 28.77 7.76 -1.80
N ILE A 9 29.32 8.83 -2.35
CA ILE A 9 29.39 9.02 -3.80
C ILE A 9 30.47 8.13 -4.38
N THR A 10 30.09 7.27 -5.31
CA THR A 10 30.98 6.40 -6.09
C THR A 10 31.26 7.01 -7.45
N ASP A 11 32.10 6.36 -8.26
CA ASP A 11 32.44 6.82 -9.62
C ASP A 11 31.20 7.00 -10.51
N SER A 12 30.13 6.21 -10.29
CA SER A 12 28.85 6.35 -11.01
C SER A 12 28.06 7.60 -10.65
N GLY A 13 28.34 8.18 -9.50
CA GLY A 13 27.70 9.40 -8.98
C GLY A 13 28.51 10.68 -9.14
N GLN A 14 29.77 10.58 -9.60
CA GLN A 14 30.63 11.76 -9.77
C GLN A 14 30.20 12.64 -10.95
N ASN A 15 30.59 13.91 -10.89
CA ASN A 15 30.26 14.94 -11.89
C ASN A 15 28.74 15.15 -12.12
N ILE A 16 27.92 14.71 -11.17
CA ILE A 16 26.46 14.89 -11.18
C ILE A 16 26.07 15.91 -10.13
N ARG A 17 25.14 16.80 -10.44
CA ARG A 17 24.60 17.77 -9.48
C ARG A 17 23.79 17.02 -8.41
N ILE A 18 23.77 17.56 -7.19
CA ILE A 18 23.02 16.99 -6.05
C ILE A 18 21.54 16.77 -6.41
N ASP A 19 20.86 17.76 -7.03
CA ASP A 19 19.46 17.62 -7.42
C ASP A 19 19.24 16.47 -8.42
N SER A 20 20.12 16.30 -9.39
CA SER A 20 20.06 15.24 -10.38
C SER A 20 20.38 13.86 -9.77
N PHE A 21 21.34 13.81 -8.84
CA PHE A 21 21.65 12.61 -8.07
C PHE A 21 20.46 12.16 -7.23
N LEU A 22 19.85 13.05 -6.45
CA LEU A 22 18.71 12.75 -5.61
C LEU A 22 17.49 12.31 -6.44
N ARG A 23 17.26 12.90 -7.62
CA ARG A 23 16.21 12.45 -8.54
C ARG A 23 16.42 11.01 -9.02
N LYS A 24 17.65 10.61 -9.33
CA LYS A 24 17.98 9.22 -9.65
C LYS A 24 17.70 8.25 -8.49
N HIS A 25 17.78 8.75 -7.25
CA HIS A 25 17.45 8.01 -6.01
C HIS A 25 15.98 8.16 -5.58
N GLY A 26 15.09 8.53 -6.50
CA GLY A 26 13.64 8.52 -6.27
C GLY A 26 13.06 9.76 -5.59
N TYR A 27 13.83 10.83 -5.40
CA TYR A 27 13.30 12.10 -4.88
C TYR A 27 12.48 12.83 -5.96
N SER A 28 11.27 13.23 -5.64
CA SER A 28 10.45 14.03 -6.56
C SER A 28 10.91 15.49 -6.59
N MET A 29 10.46 16.24 -7.60
CA MET A 29 10.68 17.70 -7.64
C MET A 29 10.06 18.39 -6.42
N GLN A 30 8.94 17.88 -5.92
CA GLN A 30 8.30 18.40 -4.71
C GLN A 30 9.18 18.14 -3.47
N ASN A 31 9.76 16.93 -3.33
CA ASN A 31 10.70 16.65 -2.26
C ASN A 31 11.90 17.60 -2.30
N LEU A 32 12.51 17.80 -3.47
CA LEU A 32 13.63 18.72 -3.63
C LEU A 32 13.26 20.18 -3.30
N THR A 33 12.04 20.60 -3.65
CA THR A 33 11.55 21.94 -3.33
C THR A 33 11.34 22.14 -1.83
N LEU A 34 10.84 21.12 -1.14
CA LEU A 34 10.68 21.14 0.32
C LEU A 34 12.06 21.15 1.02
N LEU A 35 12.97 20.26 0.61
CA LEU A 35 14.33 20.21 1.16
C LEU A 35 15.07 21.54 1.01
N LYS A 36 14.94 22.24 -0.12
CA LYS A 36 15.54 23.58 -0.30
C LYS A 36 15.09 24.61 0.72
N LYS A 37 13.90 24.44 1.29
CA LYS A 37 13.34 25.36 2.30
C LYS A 37 13.70 24.99 3.73
N MET A 38 14.23 23.80 3.95
CA MET A 38 14.63 23.30 5.27
C MET A 38 16.10 23.68 5.54
N PRO A 39 16.42 24.35 6.65
CA PRO A 39 17.79 24.63 7.01
C PRO A 39 18.63 23.35 7.12
N GLU A 40 19.85 23.38 6.67
CA GLU A 40 20.82 22.27 6.78
C GLU A 40 20.30 20.90 6.27
N SER A 41 19.29 20.89 5.41
CA SER A 41 18.73 19.66 4.88
C SER A 41 19.67 18.91 3.94
N ILE A 42 20.61 19.62 3.31
CA ILE A 42 21.57 19.06 2.36
C ILE A 42 22.99 19.43 2.80
N LEU A 43 23.75 18.40 3.18
CA LEU A 43 25.14 18.56 3.56
C LEU A 43 26.04 17.76 2.62
N LYS A 44 27.11 18.37 2.15
CA LYS A 44 28.20 17.72 1.43
C LYS A 44 29.44 17.73 2.32
N ASN A 45 29.94 16.56 2.67
CA ASN A 45 31.10 16.39 3.59
C ASN A 45 30.91 17.10 4.93
N GLY A 46 29.65 17.13 5.43
CA GLY A 46 29.30 17.79 6.70
C GLY A 46 28.97 19.27 6.59
N GLU A 47 29.23 19.91 5.45
CA GLU A 47 28.96 21.34 5.23
C GLU A 47 27.68 21.53 4.38
N TRP A 48 26.91 22.58 4.71
CA TRP A 48 25.72 22.93 3.95
C TRP A 48 26.03 23.18 2.47
N SER A 49 25.19 22.68 1.57
CA SER A 49 25.46 22.74 0.14
C SER A 49 24.18 23.04 -0.69
N TYR A 50 24.39 23.72 -1.79
CA TYR A 50 23.31 23.99 -2.76
C TYR A 50 22.99 22.75 -3.61
N MET A 51 21.74 22.60 -4.01
CA MET A 51 21.28 21.51 -4.89
C MET A 51 21.99 21.46 -6.26
N GLN A 52 22.55 22.59 -6.72
CA GLN A 52 23.29 22.67 -7.99
C GLN A 52 24.76 22.26 -7.83
N THR A 53 25.25 22.10 -6.61
CA THR A 53 26.64 21.67 -6.36
C THR A 53 26.91 20.32 -6.99
N THR A 54 28.05 20.20 -7.65
CA THR A 54 28.49 18.96 -8.29
C THR A 54 29.15 18.04 -7.26
N LEU A 55 28.81 16.77 -7.30
CA LEU A 55 29.37 15.71 -6.48
C LEU A 55 30.64 15.14 -7.11
N GLN A 56 31.62 14.76 -6.28
CA GLN A 56 32.83 14.07 -6.66
C GLN A 56 32.87 12.66 -6.04
N ALA A 57 33.59 11.75 -6.64
CA ALA A 57 33.82 10.42 -6.05
C ALA A 57 34.48 10.58 -4.66
N GLY A 58 33.99 9.85 -3.68
CA GLY A 58 34.41 9.93 -2.29
C GLY A 58 33.65 10.95 -1.43
N ASP A 59 32.86 11.86 -2.02
CA ASP A 59 32.01 12.77 -1.25
C ASP A 59 30.98 12.00 -0.43
N ILE A 60 30.60 12.57 0.71
CA ILE A 60 29.50 12.11 1.55
C ILE A 60 28.37 13.14 1.44
N LEU A 61 27.25 12.72 0.81
CA LEU A 61 26.04 13.52 0.74
C LEU A 61 25.08 13.10 1.83
N THR A 62 24.73 14.02 2.73
CA THR A 62 23.75 13.79 3.80
C THR A 62 22.48 14.59 3.52
N VAL A 63 21.34 13.90 3.55
CA VAL A 63 20.01 14.50 3.41
C VAL A 63 19.29 14.38 4.74
N ARG A 64 18.89 15.50 5.32
CA ARG A 64 18.08 15.58 6.56
C ARG A 64 16.65 15.93 6.19
N ILE A 65 15.73 15.06 6.53
CA ILE A 65 14.28 15.25 6.34
C ILE A 65 13.70 15.59 7.71
N GLN A 66 13.05 16.74 7.84
CA GLN A 66 12.38 17.18 9.05
C GLN A 66 10.93 17.47 8.74
N GLU A 67 10.01 16.75 9.37
CA GLU A 67 8.58 16.95 9.27
C GLU A 67 8.03 17.22 10.68
N GLU A 68 7.80 18.49 10.96
CA GLU A 68 7.46 18.98 12.30
C GLU A 68 5.94 18.97 12.58
N THR A 69 5.13 18.83 11.55
CA THR A 69 3.68 18.84 11.64
C THR A 69 3.08 17.47 11.35
N SER A 70 1.97 17.18 12.01
CA SER A 70 1.15 16.01 11.73
C SER A 70 0.07 16.32 10.69
N SER A 71 -0.58 15.28 10.15
CA SER A 71 -1.73 15.44 9.23
C SER A 71 -2.84 16.27 9.88
N PRO A 72 -3.20 17.46 9.36
CA PRO A 72 -4.02 18.44 10.11
C PRO A 72 -5.47 18.02 10.31
N ASN A 73 -6.03 17.16 9.47
CA ASN A 73 -7.45 16.81 9.47
C ASN A 73 -7.71 15.34 9.84
N ILE A 74 -6.74 14.67 10.45
CA ILE A 74 -6.87 13.28 10.89
C ILE A 74 -6.76 13.24 12.40
N PRO A 75 -7.88 13.08 13.14
CA PRO A 75 -7.82 12.98 14.59
C PRO A 75 -7.10 11.70 15.03
N ALA A 76 -6.28 11.81 16.05
CA ALA A 76 -5.68 10.67 16.73
C ALA A 76 -6.75 9.90 17.51
N VAL A 77 -6.83 8.59 17.33
CA VAL A 77 -7.79 7.73 18.02
C VAL A 77 -7.13 6.42 18.41
N ASN A 78 -7.25 6.03 19.67
CA ASN A 78 -6.75 4.75 20.16
C ASN A 78 -7.58 3.59 19.56
N LEU A 79 -7.06 3.01 18.50
CA LEU A 79 -7.62 1.83 17.83
C LEU A 79 -6.54 0.74 17.78
N PRO A 80 -6.93 -0.56 17.87
CA PRO A 80 -5.97 -1.65 17.78
C PRO A 80 -5.32 -1.67 16.40
N ILE A 81 -4.00 -1.82 16.38
CA ILE A 81 -3.21 -2.04 15.16
C ILE A 81 -2.28 -3.24 15.36
N ASP A 82 -2.11 -4.02 14.31
CA ASP A 82 -1.17 -5.13 14.26
C ASP A 82 0.02 -4.74 13.36
N ILE A 83 1.14 -4.36 14.00
CA ILE A 83 2.36 -3.92 13.32
C ILE A 83 3.20 -5.16 13.03
N VAL A 84 3.38 -5.46 11.73
CA VAL A 84 4.19 -6.58 11.25
C VAL A 84 5.67 -6.20 11.17
N TYR A 85 5.94 -4.95 10.81
CA TYR A 85 7.30 -4.41 10.69
C TYR A 85 7.28 -2.88 10.82
N GLU A 86 8.31 -2.34 11.43
CA GLU A 86 8.54 -0.90 11.47
C GLU A 86 10.04 -0.59 11.52
N ASP A 87 10.47 0.38 10.72
CA ASP A 87 11.80 1.00 10.78
C ASP A 87 11.71 2.53 10.70
N GLU A 88 12.78 3.21 10.30
CA GLU A 88 12.81 4.67 10.17
C GLU A 88 12.05 5.17 8.93
N ASP A 89 11.80 4.33 7.93
CA ASP A 89 11.33 4.72 6.60
C ASP A 89 9.91 4.24 6.29
N ILE A 90 9.51 3.08 6.81
CA ILE A 90 8.22 2.44 6.55
C ILE A 90 7.61 1.80 7.81
N ILE A 91 6.31 1.56 7.76
CA ILE A 91 5.60 0.68 8.68
C ILE A 91 4.66 -0.24 7.89
N VAL A 92 4.72 -1.54 8.15
CA VAL A 92 3.86 -2.56 7.54
C VAL A 92 2.85 -3.03 8.58
N ILE A 93 1.58 -2.96 8.22
CA ILE A 93 0.44 -3.25 9.10
C ILE A 93 -0.36 -4.43 8.53
N ASN A 94 -0.73 -5.36 9.38
CA ASN A 94 -1.80 -6.32 9.11
C ASN A 94 -3.13 -5.67 9.52
N LYS A 95 -3.79 -5.01 8.56
CA LYS A 95 -5.00 -4.22 8.80
C LYS A 95 -6.19 -5.13 9.12
N ALA A 96 -6.91 -4.85 10.19
CA ALA A 96 -8.18 -5.52 10.48
C ALA A 96 -9.25 -5.19 9.43
N ALA A 97 -10.21 -6.10 9.24
CA ALA A 97 -11.45 -5.80 8.52
C ALA A 97 -12.31 -4.78 9.30
N GLY A 98 -13.21 -4.07 8.61
CA GLY A 98 -14.04 -3.02 9.22
C GLY A 98 -13.33 -1.68 9.41
N MET A 99 -12.04 -1.59 9.11
CA MET A 99 -11.22 -0.40 9.26
C MET A 99 -10.83 0.16 7.87
N PRO A 100 -11.35 1.31 7.44
CA PRO A 100 -10.87 1.96 6.21
C PRO A 100 -9.45 2.50 6.37
N ILE A 101 -8.75 2.72 5.27
CA ILE A 101 -7.39 3.29 5.27
C ILE A 101 -7.42 4.77 5.72
N HIS A 102 -8.31 5.56 5.13
CA HIS A 102 -8.45 7.00 5.42
C HIS A 102 -9.80 7.32 6.06
N PRO A 103 -9.87 8.40 6.85
CA PRO A 103 -11.16 8.93 7.28
C PRO A 103 -12.10 9.23 6.11
N SER A 104 -13.38 9.00 6.33
CA SER A 104 -14.45 9.33 5.38
C SER A 104 -15.69 9.79 6.14
N LEU A 105 -16.71 10.27 5.44
CA LEU A 105 -17.91 10.87 6.05
C LEU A 105 -18.51 10.01 7.17
N ASN A 106 -18.58 8.69 6.98
CA ASN A 106 -19.16 7.75 7.95
C ASN A 106 -18.11 7.02 8.81
N ASN A 107 -16.83 7.30 8.61
CA ASN A 107 -15.71 6.63 9.29
C ASN A 107 -14.62 7.66 9.65
N TYR A 108 -15.02 8.79 10.22
CA TYR A 108 -14.09 9.89 10.47
C TYR A 108 -13.08 9.58 11.59
N ARG A 109 -13.44 8.69 12.52
CA ARG A 109 -12.63 8.32 13.68
C ARG A 109 -12.30 6.82 13.78
N ASN A 110 -12.52 6.08 12.72
CA ASN A 110 -12.36 4.61 12.70
C ASN A 110 -11.51 4.14 11.50
N SER A 111 -10.40 4.81 11.22
CA SER A 111 -9.51 4.46 10.11
C SER A 111 -8.12 4.09 10.58
N LEU A 112 -7.36 3.39 9.73
CA LEU A 112 -5.94 3.11 9.97
C LEU A 112 -5.15 4.42 10.18
N ALA A 113 -5.49 5.46 9.45
CA ALA A 113 -4.87 6.77 9.63
C ALA A 113 -5.08 7.31 11.05
N ASN A 114 -6.31 7.21 11.61
CA ASN A 114 -6.58 7.64 12.99
C ASN A 114 -5.75 6.84 14.01
N ALA A 115 -5.64 5.53 13.81
CA ALA A 115 -4.86 4.65 14.70
C ALA A 115 -3.37 5.00 14.69
N LEU A 116 -2.79 5.21 13.50
CA LEU A 116 -1.38 5.58 13.37
C LEU A 116 -1.09 7.00 13.88
N MET A 117 -2.03 7.94 13.69
CA MET A 117 -1.90 9.27 14.32
C MET A 117 -1.78 9.15 15.83
N TRP A 118 -2.61 8.34 16.47
CA TRP A 118 -2.53 8.09 17.90
C TRP A 118 -1.24 7.38 18.31
N TYR A 119 -0.84 6.35 17.56
CA TYR A 119 0.39 5.58 17.81
C TYR A 119 1.64 6.46 17.85
N TYR A 120 1.79 7.40 16.91
CA TYR A 120 2.92 8.33 16.89
C TYR A 120 2.77 9.49 17.89
N GLU A 121 1.55 9.94 18.17
CA GLU A 121 1.30 10.94 19.21
C GLU A 121 1.76 10.46 20.60
N GLN A 122 1.53 9.18 20.96
CA GLN A 122 2.03 8.58 22.20
C GLN A 122 3.57 8.57 22.30
N GLN A 123 4.25 8.65 21.17
CA GLN A 123 5.71 8.73 21.09
C GLN A 123 6.22 10.19 21.01
N ASN A 124 5.34 11.18 21.09
CA ASN A 124 5.62 12.60 20.84
C ASN A 124 6.28 12.86 19.48
N LYS A 125 5.92 12.08 18.46
CA LYS A 125 6.43 12.19 17.09
C LYS A 125 5.37 12.78 16.17
N PRO A 126 5.64 13.90 15.48
CA PRO A 126 4.75 14.35 14.41
C PRO A 126 4.71 13.30 13.29
N PHE A 127 3.52 13.08 12.73
CA PHE A 127 3.32 12.07 11.70
C PHE A 127 2.36 12.55 10.61
N ILE A 128 2.79 12.42 9.35
CA ILE A 128 1.95 12.64 8.18
C ILE A 128 1.59 11.28 7.58
N PHE A 129 0.31 10.95 7.58
CA PHE A 129 -0.17 9.66 7.08
C PHE A 129 -0.05 9.57 5.55
N ARG A 130 0.73 8.57 5.06
CA ARG A 130 0.99 8.33 3.63
C ARG A 130 0.93 6.85 3.32
N CYS A 131 -0.26 6.36 3.02
CA CYS A 131 -0.47 4.99 2.59
C CYS A 131 -0.40 4.90 1.06
N THR A 132 0.45 4.04 0.54
CA THR A 132 0.71 3.91 -0.90
C THR A 132 -0.11 2.82 -1.58
N ASN A 133 -0.62 1.85 -0.82
CA ASN A 133 -1.53 0.81 -1.30
C ASN A 133 -2.80 0.79 -0.45
N ARG A 134 -3.95 0.99 -1.09
CA ARG A 134 -5.23 1.02 -0.38
C ARG A 134 -5.86 -0.37 -0.34
N LEU A 135 -6.42 -0.71 0.81
CA LEU A 135 -7.35 -1.82 0.98
C LEU A 135 -8.76 -1.28 1.20
N ASP A 136 -9.76 -2.00 0.75
CA ASP A 136 -11.16 -1.70 1.07
C ASP A 136 -11.37 -1.79 2.58
N ARG A 137 -12.42 -1.14 3.10
CA ARG A 137 -12.74 -1.13 4.53
C ARG A 137 -12.75 -2.54 5.13
N ASP A 138 -13.44 -3.46 4.47
CA ASP A 138 -13.68 -4.82 4.98
C ASP A 138 -12.68 -5.86 4.43
N THR A 139 -11.70 -5.44 3.63
CA THR A 139 -10.55 -6.25 3.26
C THR A 139 -9.51 -6.18 4.37
N SER A 140 -9.10 -7.33 4.90
CA SER A 140 -8.03 -7.46 5.89
C SER A 140 -6.67 -7.68 5.26
N GLY A 141 -5.59 -7.60 6.05
CA GLY A 141 -4.24 -7.99 5.64
C GLY A 141 -3.28 -6.84 5.41
N LEU A 142 -2.19 -7.15 4.72
CA LEU A 142 -0.99 -6.32 4.65
C LEU A 142 -1.18 -5.01 3.87
N THR A 143 -0.70 -3.95 4.47
CA THR A 143 -0.55 -2.63 3.83
C THR A 143 0.73 -1.96 4.30
N VAL A 144 1.40 -1.20 3.44
CA VAL A 144 2.59 -0.41 3.78
C VAL A 144 2.29 1.07 3.82
N VAL A 145 2.79 1.73 4.87
CA VAL A 145 2.66 3.18 5.07
C VAL A 145 4.07 3.77 5.15
N ALA A 146 4.30 4.81 4.39
CA ALA A 146 5.56 5.55 4.40
C ALA A 146 5.62 6.51 5.59
N LYS A 147 6.77 6.57 6.26
CA LYS A 147 6.95 7.43 7.45
C LYS A 147 7.39 8.85 7.10
N HIS A 148 7.96 9.08 5.91
CA HIS A 148 8.37 10.42 5.46
C HIS A 148 8.16 10.60 3.94
N MET A 149 8.30 11.85 3.48
CA MET A 149 7.98 12.24 2.11
C MET A 149 8.80 11.52 1.02
N VAL A 150 10.03 11.12 1.31
CA VAL A 150 10.90 10.46 0.33
C VAL A 150 10.50 9.00 0.16
N SER A 151 10.35 8.24 1.25
CA SER A 151 9.86 6.85 1.18
C SER A 151 8.47 6.77 0.54
N SER A 152 7.58 7.75 0.82
CA SER A 152 6.27 7.84 0.18
C SER A 152 6.36 7.98 -1.34
N ASN A 153 7.24 8.85 -1.82
CA ASN A 153 7.41 9.07 -3.26
C ASN A 153 7.98 7.83 -3.96
N ILE A 154 8.97 7.18 -3.34
CA ILE A 154 9.59 5.97 -3.89
C ILE A 154 8.57 4.84 -3.95
N LEU A 155 7.87 4.53 -2.86
CA LEU A 155 6.83 3.50 -2.82
C LEU A 155 5.68 3.79 -3.81
N SER A 156 5.29 5.05 -3.97
CA SER A 156 4.28 5.44 -4.99
C SER A 156 4.78 5.17 -6.40
N SER A 157 6.05 5.47 -6.67
CA SER A 157 6.70 5.19 -7.96
C SER A 157 6.81 3.68 -8.22
N MET A 158 7.20 2.90 -7.21
CA MET A 158 7.25 1.44 -7.28
C MET A 158 5.87 0.84 -7.56
N THR A 159 4.82 1.35 -6.91
CA THR A 159 3.43 0.95 -7.18
C THR A 159 3.04 1.23 -8.62
N ALA A 160 3.37 2.42 -9.15
CA ALA A 160 3.06 2.80 -10.52
C ALA A 160 3.84 1.98 -11.57
N ARG A 161 5.00 1.44 -11.20
CA ARG A 161 5.84 0.57 -12.04
C ARG A 161 5.60 -0.93 -11.81
N HIS A 162 4.59 -1.30 -11.04
CA HIS A 162 4.28 -2.70 -10.69
C HIS A 162 5.44 -3.44 -9.98
N GLN A 163 6.24 -2.73 -9.20
CA GLN A 163 7.39 -3.26 -8.45
C GLN A 163 7.01 -3.65 -7.01
N ILE A 164 5.75 -3.48 -6.62
CA ILE A 164 5.18 -3.98 -5.36
C ILE A 164 4.22 -5.12 -5.70
N GLU A 165 4.67 -6.34 -5.44
CA GLU A 165 3.84 -7.52 -5.61
C GLU A 165 2.89 -7.69 -4.44
N ARG A 166 1.62 -7.93 -4.74
CA ARG A 166 0.53 -8.09 -3.76
C ARG A 166 -0.24 -9.35 -4.09
N GLU A 167 -0.14 -10.33 -3.19
CA GLU A 167 -0.92 -11.54 -3.27
C GLU A 167 -2.07 -11.48 -2.26
N TYR A 168 -3.26 -11.82 -2.74
CA TYR A 168 -4.47 -11.87 -1.95
C TYR A 168 -4.98 -13.29 -1.89
N LEU A 169 -5.64 -13.64 -0.79
CA LEU A 169 -6.45 -14.84 -0.67
C LEU A 169 -7.93 -14.43 -0.60
N ALA A 170 -8.74 -15.06 -1.43
CA ALA A 170 -10.20 -14.87 -1.43
C ALA A 170 -10.93 -16.21 -1.34
N ILE A 171 -12.08 -16.22 -0.66
CA ILE A 171 -12.98 -17.36 -0.70
C ILE A 171 -14.16 -16.99 -1.62
N VAL A 172 -14.39 -17.80 -2.63
CA VAL A 172 -15.44 -17.60 -3.64
C VAL A 172 -16.43 -18.74 -3.61
N ARG A 173 -17.66 -18.50 -4.11
CA ARG A 173 -18.66 -19.53 -4.29
C ARG A 173 -18.41 -20.29 -5.59
N GLY A 174 -18.48 -21.62 -5.52
CA GLY A 174 -18.34 -22.53 -6.65
C GLY A 174 -16.93 -23.10 -6.82
N HIS A 175 -16.78 -24.00 -7.79
CA HIS A 175 -15.51 -24.59 -8.21
C HIS A 175 -14.98 -23.79 -9.39
N VAL A 176 -13.87 -23.09 -9.17
CA VAL A 176 -13.32 -22.16 -10.17
C VAL A 176 -12.76 -22.93 -11.37
N THR A 177 -13.31 -22.68 -12.53
CA THR A 177 -12.86 -23.26 -13.80
C THR A 177 -12.65 -22.17 -14.87
N PRO A 178 -11.49 -22.14 -15.54
CA PRO A 178 -10.30 -22.99 -15.32
C PRO A 178 -9.66 -22.75 -13.95
N PHE A 179 -8.88 -23.71 -13.48
CA PHE A 179 -8.21 -23.69 -12.16
C PHE A 179 -7.29 -22.49 -11.95
N GLU A 180 -6.70 -21.97 -13.01
CA GLU A 180 -5.86 -20.78 -13.02
C GLU A 180 -6.13 -19.96 -14.28
N GLY A 181 -5.80 -18.67 -14.24
CA GLY A 181 -5.97 -17.80 -15.40
C GLY A 181 -5.66 -16.33 -15.12
N THR A 182 -5.92 -15.53 -16.14
CA THR A 182 -5.76 -14.08 -16.09
C THR A 182 -7.04 -13.40 -16.50
N ILE A 183 -7.54 -12.51 -15.66
CA ILE A 183 -8.68 -11.64 -15.95
C ILE A 183 -8.10 -10.29 -16.40
N ASN A 184 -8.23 -10.00 -17.68
CA ASN A 184 -7.86 -8.69 -18.28
C ASN A 184 -9.16 -8.01 -18.73
N ALA A 185 -9.76 -7.25 -17.82
CA ALA A 185 -11.06 -6.63 -18.05
C ALA A 185 -11.10 -5.23 -17.38
N PRO A 186 -11.35 -4.16 -18.12
CA PRO A 186 -11.30 -2.79 -17.60
C PRO A 186 -12.46 -2.53 -16.64
N ILE A 187 -12.19 -1.71 -15.61
CA ILE A 187 -13.13 -1.43 -14.53
C ILE A 187 -13.56 0.03 -14.56
N GLY A 188 -14.88 0.26 -14.63
CA GLY A 188 -15.51 1.56 -14.57
C GLY A 188 -16.44 1.74 -13.37
N ARG A 189 -17.01 2.95 -13.24
CA ARG A 189 -18.06 3.24 -12.26
C ARG A 189 -19.42 2.80 -12.81
N THR A 190 -20.32 2.34 -11.95
CA THR A 190 -21.74 2.23 -12.33
C THR A 190 -22.36 3.64 -12.31
N GLY A 191 -23.22 3.94 -13.28
CA GLY A 191 -23.88 5.26 -13.33
C GLY A 191 -24.86 5.51 -12.17
N SER A 192 -25.28 4.46 -11.47
CA SER A 192 -26.27 4.50 -10.37
C SER A 192 -25.67 4.53 -8.97
N SER A 193 -24.36 4.31 -8.81
CA SER A 193 -23.72 4.21 -7.50
C SER A 193 -22.39 4.93 -7.45
N LEU A 194 -22.12 5.65 -6.35
CA LEU A 194 -20.85 6.31 -6.10
C LEU A 194 -19.70 5.33 -5.77
N ILE A 195 -20.05 4.17 -5.21
CA ILE A 195 -19.08 3.19 -4.69
C ILE A 195 -18.95 1.97 -5.59
N GLU A 196 -20.02 1.54 -6.27
CA GLU A 196 -20.01 0.31 -7.07
C GLU A 196 -19.19 0.46 -8.35
N ARG A 197 -18.52 -0.63 -8.73
CA ARG A 197 -17.74 -0.77 -9.96
C ARG A 197 -18.29 -1.90 -10.80
N LYS A 198 -18.06 -1.83 -12.12
CA LYS A 198 -18.43 -2.84 -13.11
C LYS A 198 -17.30 -3.04 -14.12
N ILE A 199 -17.34 -4.12 -14.84
CA ILE A 199 -16.57 -4.25 -16.08
C ILE A 199 -17.14 -3.27 -17.10
N ASP A 200 -16.25 -2.48 -17.69
CA ASP A 200 -16.62 -1.43 -18.64
C ASP A 200 -15.57 -1.35 -19.76
N PHE A 201 -15.84 -2.04 -20.86
CA PHE A 201 -14.92 -2.11 -21.99
C PHE A 201 -14.83 -0.81 -22.80
N GLU A 202 -15.74 0.12 -22.60
CA GLU A 202 -15.76 1.38 -23.35
C GLU A 202 -14.99 2.49 -22.60
N ASN A 203 -15.25 2.63 -21.28
CA ASN A 203 -14.74 3.77 -20.49
C ASN A 203 -13.99 3.33 -19.23
N GLY A 204 -13.78 2.02 -19.02
CA GLY A 204 -13.12 1.50 -17.84
C GLY A 204 -11.60 1.72 -17.86
N GLU A 205 -11.03 1.81 -16.67
CA GLU A 205 -9.58 1.81 -16.48
C GLU A 205 -9.02 0.40 -16.60
N HIS A 206 -7.91 0.25 -17.31
CA HIS A 206 -7.21 -1.02 -17.48
C HIS A 206 -6.95 -1.71 -16.14
N ALA A 207 -7.30 -3.01 -16.06
CA ALA A 207 -7.18 -3.83 -14.86
C ALA A 207 -6.83 -5.28 -15.20
N ILE A 208 -5.79 -5.82 -14.54
CA ILE A 208 -5.33 -7.20 -14.71
C ILE A 208 -5.21 -7.88 -13.35
N THR A 209 -5.80 -9.07 -13.25
CA THR A 209 -5.72 -9.95 -12.08
C THR A 209 -5.36 -11.37 -12.54
N HIS A 210 -4.27 -11.92 -12.01
CA HIS A 210 -3.95 -13.34 -12.15
C HIS A 210 -4.55 -14.10 -10.99
N TYR A 211 -5.06 -15.31 -11.23
CA TYR A 211 -5.63 -16.14 -10.17
C TYR A 211 -5.24 -17.61 -10.34
N HIS A 212 -5.16 -18.30 -9.22
CA HIS A 212 -5.14 -19.77 -9.18
C HIS A 212 -5.89 -20.28 -7.95
N THR A 213 -6.56 -21.41 -8.11
CA THR A 213 -7.28 -22.07 -7.03
C THR A 213 -6.29 -22.83 -6.14
N VAL A 214 -6.29 -22.53 -4.84
CA VAL A 214 -5.41 -23.17 -3.85
C VAL A 214 -6.06 -24.40 -3.25
N PHE A 215 -7.37 -24.33 -2.99
CA PHE A 215 -8.12 -25.37 -2.28
C PHE A 215 -9.60 -25.29 -2.60
N GLU A 216 -10.27 -26.43 -2.62
CA GLU A 216 -11.72 -26.52 -2.86
C GLU A 216 -12.37 -27.45 -1.85
N LYS A 217 -13.50 -27.01 -1.27
CA LYS A 217 -14.30 -27.81 -0.33
C LYS A 217 -15.73 -27.28 -0.25
N ASN A 218 -16.71 -28.16 -0.20
CA ASN A 218 -18.12 -27.86 0.08
C ASN A 218 -18.71 -26.77 -0.84
N GLY A 219 -18.36 -26.78 -2.13
CA GLY A 219 -18.86 -25.78 -3.09
C GLY A 219 -18.23 -24.39 -2.94
N LEU A 220 -17.11 -24.29 -2.21
CA LEU A 220 -16.31 -23.08 -2.08
C LEU A 220 -14.90 -23.32 -2.58
N SER A 221 -14.26 -22.28 -3.10
CA SER A 221 -12.86 -22.30 -3.50
C SER A 221 -12.07 -21.20 -2.77
N LEU A 222 -10.90 -21.55 -2.24
CA LEU A 222 -9.88 -20.61 -1.82
C LEU A 222 -9.01 -20.30 -3.03
N VAL A 223 -8.93 -19.03 -3.41
CA VAL A 223 -8.22 -18.55 -4.60
C VAL A 223 -7.12 -17.59 -4.18
N SER A 224 -5.90 -17.80 -4.70
CA SER A 224 -4.82 -16.82 -4.65
C SER A 224 -4.91 -15.90 -5.86
N LEU A 225 -4.74 -14.60 -5.63
CA LEU A 225 -4.86 -13.57 -6.65
C LEU A 225 -3.68 -12.60 -6.58
N ILE A 226 -3.01 -12.40 -7.73
CA ILE A 226 -1.90 -11.44 -7.88
C ILE A 226 -2.37 -10.29 -8.78
N LEU A 227 -2.10 -9.07 -8.34
CA LEU A 227 -2.55 -7.87 -9.01
C LEU A 227 -1.41 -7.18 -9.77
N GLU A 228 -1.55 -7.00 -11.09
CA GLU A 228 -0.70 -6.04 -11.82
C GLU A 228 -1.18 -4.60 -11.60
N THR A 229 -2.47 -4.38 -11.51
CA THR A 229 -3.12 -3.08 -11.28
C THR A 229 -3.83 -3.04 -9.94
N GLY A 230 -4.20 -1.85 -9.45
CA GLY A 230 -4.88 -1.68 -8.15
C GLY A 230 -6.13 -0.80 -8.24
N ARG A 231 -7.11 -1.20 -9.07
CA ARG A 231 -8.37 -0.45 -9.20
C ARG A 231 -9.29 -0.71 -8.01
N THR A 232 -10.13 0.26 -7.71
CA THR A 232 -11.13 0.12 -6.63
C THR A 232 -11.98 -1.12 -6.87
N HIS A 233 -12.10 -1.97 -5.86
CA HIS A 233 -12.86 -3.23 -5.88
C HIS A 233 -12.41 -4.25 -6.95
N GLN A 234 -11.20 -4.15 -7.47
CA GLN A 234 -10.74 -4.90 -8.64
C GLN A 234 -10.98 -6.41 -8.51
N ILE A 235 -10.48 -7.06 -7.47
CA ILE A 235 -10.65 -8.50 -7.25
C ILE A 235 -12.14 -8.86 -7.18
N ARG A 236 -12.94 -8.09 -6.46
CA ARG A 236 -14.35 -8.32 -6.23
C ARG A 236 -15.14 -8.29 -7.55
N VAL A 237 -14.86 -7.30 -8.40
CA VAL A 237 -15.49 -7.15 -9.72
C VAL A 237 -15.01 -8.23 -10.69
N HIS A 238 -13.70 -8.52 -10.71
CA HIS A 238 -13.11 -9.52 -11.61
C HIS A 238 -13.64 -10.92 -11.30
N MET A 239 -13.67 -11.33 -10.03
CA MET A 239 -14.17 -12.64 -9.65
C MET A 239 -15.67 -12.77 -9.89
N LYS A 240 -16.47 -11.70 -9.69
CA LYS A 240 -17.89 -11.67 -10.10
C LYS A 240 -18.04 -11.82 -11.61
N HIS A 241 -17.20 -11.13 -12.41
CA HIS A 241 -17.22 -11.23 -13.87
C HIS A 241 -16.87 -12.63 -14.36
N LEU A 242 -15.95 -13.31 -13.69
CA LEU A 242 -15.59 -14.70 -13.99
C LEU A 242 -16.70 -15.70 -13.63
N GLY A 243 -17.73 -15.27 -12.88
CA GLY A 243 -18.84 -16.11 -12.43
C GLY A 243 -18.66 -16.70 -11.02
N PHE A 244 -17.56 -16.36 -10.33
CA PHE A 244 -17.22 -16.86 -8.99
C PHE A 244 -17.08 -15.69 -7.99
N PRO A 245 -18.19 -15.03 -7.60
CA PRO A 245 -18.12 -13.89 -6.69
C PRO A 245 -17.63 -14.30 -5.30
N LEU A 246 -16.98 -13.37 -4.61
CA LEU A 246 -16.54 -13.57 -3.23
C LEU A 246 -17.75 -13.77 -2.32
N ILE A 247 -17.66 -14.71 -1.39
CA ILE A 247 -18.68 -14.85 -0.34
C ILE A 247 -18.65 -13.66 0.62
N GLY A 248 -19.78 -13.31 1.21
CA GLY A 248 -19.92 -12.21 2.15
C GLY A 248 -19.74 -10.81 1.55
N ASP A 249 -19.67 -10.69 0.24
CA ASP A 249 -19.52 -9.39 -0.42
C ASP A 249 -20.87 -8.69 -0.57
N TYR A 250 -21.20 -7.80 0.37
CA TYR A 250 -22.49 -7.12 0.43
C TYR A 250 -22.86 -6.35 -0.86
N LEU A 251 -21.87 -5.99 -1.68
CA LEU A 251 -22.09 -5.19 -2.89
C LEU A 251 -22.19 -6.04 -4.16
N TYR A 252 -21.41 -7.11 -4.24
CA TYR A 252 -21.30 -7.92 -5.46
C TYR A 252 -21.87 -9.32 -5.32
N ASN A 253 -22.04 -9.82 -4.11
CA ASN A 253 -22.65 -11.08 -3.75
C ASN A 253 -23.21 -11.00 -2.31
N PRO A 254 -24.42 -10.50 -2.10
CA PRO A 254 -24.98 -10.22 -0.77
C PRO A 254 -25.33 -11.47 0.05
N ASP A 255 -24.76 -12.60 -0.28
CA ASP A 255 -24.85 -13.85 0.46
C ASP A 255 -23.94 -13.83 1.69
N MET A 256 -24.55 -13.74 2.87
CA MET A 256 -23.88 -13.67 4.18
C MET A 256 -23.93 -14.98 4.97
N GLU A 257 -24.15 -16.09 4.30
CA GLU A 257 -24.33 -17.41 4.93
C GLU A 257 -23.10 -17.82 5.76
N TYR A 258 -21.90 -17.62 5.22
CA TYR A 258 -20.66 -18.10 5.84
C TYR A 258 -19.85 -17.00 6.54
N ILE A 259 -19.90 -15.79 6.03
CA ILE A 259 -19.12 -14.66 6.50
C ILE A 259 -19.84 -13.34 6.20
N THR A 260 -19.74 -12.35 7.10
CA THR A 260 -20.49 -11.08 7.02
C THR A 260 -19.73 -9.93 6.34
N ARG A 261 -18.62 -10.23 5.68
CA ARG A 261 -17.80 -9.30 4.89
C ARG A 261 -17.25 -10.02 3.67
N GLN A 262 -16.78 -9.25 2.66
CA GLN A 262 -16.05 -9.89 1.56
C GLN A 262 -14.90 -10.74 2.11
N ALA A 263 -14.89 -12.03 1.79
CA ALA A 263 -13.84 -12.96 2.17
C ALA A 263 -12.58 -12.68 1.34
N LEU A 264 -11.90 -11.58 1.65
CA LEU A 264 -10.71 -11.09 0.97
C LEU A 264 -9.66 -10.65 1.97
N HIS A 265 -8.42 -11.11 1.74
CA HIS A 265 -7.29 -10.87 2.62
C HIS A 265 -6.02 -10.60 1.82
N SER A 266 -5.34 -9.50 2.08
CA SER A 266 -4.00 -9.19 1.53
C SER A 266 -2.97 -10.03 2.28
N HIS A 267 -2.64 -11.18 1.71
CA HIS A 267 -1.88 -12.25 2.36
C HIS A 267 -0.37 -12.00 2.33
N LYS A 268 0.14 -11.58 1.16
CA LYS A 268 1.58 -11.41 0.97
C LYS A 268 1.90 -10.10 0.26
N LEU A 269 2.98 -9.45 0.71
CA LEU A 269 3.49 -8.19 0.19
C LEU A 269 4.99 -8.30 -0.02
N THR A 270 5.46 -8.11 -1.27
CA THR A 270 6.87 -8.20 -1.65
C THR A 270 7.29 -6.94 -2.39
N PHE A 271 8.38 -6.31 -1.97
CA PHE A 271 8.93 -5.10 -2.59
C PHE A 271 10.38 -4.87 -2.16
N GLU A 272 11.10 -3.98 -2.81
CA GLU A 272 12.40 -3.50 -2.34
C GLU A 272 12.21 -2.34 -1.33
N HIS A 273 12.98 -2.35 -0.25
CA HIS A 273 12.93 -1.29 0.74
C HIS A 273 13.26 0.07 0.09
N PRO A 274 12.42 1.12 0.28
CA PRO A 274 12.52 2.35 -0.50
C PRO A 274 13.83 3.12 -0.35
N ILE A 275 14.56 2.92 0.75
CA ILE A 275 15.81 3.64 1.03
C ILE A 275 17.03 2.73 0.91
N THR A 276 16.98 1.52 1.46
CA THR A 276 18.14 0.60 1.45
C THR A 276 18.22 -0.25 0.19
N GLY A 277 17.09 -0.44 -0.53
CA GLY A 277 17.01 -1.34 -1.69
C GLY A 277 16.99 -2.83 -1.33
N GLU A 278 16.95 -3.18 -0.05
CA GLU A 278 16.90 -4.57 0.41
C GLU A 278 15.57 -5.22 0.05
N PRO A 279 15.56 -6.49 -0.39
CA PRO A 279 14.32 -7.20 -0.67
C PRO A 279 13.53 -7.46 0.61
N MET A 280 12.25 -7.07 0.60
CA MET A 280 11.32 -7.23 1.71
C MET A 280 10.18 -8.17 1.30
N CYS A 281 9.83 -9.11 2.17
CA CYS A 281 8.72 -10.02 1.97
C CYS A 281 7.98 -10.24 3.30
N PHE A 282 6.69 -9.91 3.32
CA PHE A 282 5.84 -10.06 4.49
C PHE A 282 4.66 -10.97 4.16
N THR A 283 4.24 -11.77 5.14
CA THR A 283 3.03 -12.60 5.06
C THR A 283 2.15 -12.36 6.28
N ALA A 284 0.84 -12.33 6.07
CA ALA A 284 -0.16 -12.34 7.14
C ALA A 284 -0.98 -13.63 7.05
N PRO A 285 -1.20 -14.35 8.16
CA PRO A 285 -2.02 -15.55 8.16
C PRO A 285 -3.48 -15.21 7.81
N LEU A 286 -4.21 -16.17 7.25
CA LEU A 286 -5.65 -16.01 7.05
C LEU A 286 -6.33 -15.64 8.38
N PRO A 287 -7.22 -14.65 8.39
CA PRO A 287 -7.94 -14.26 9.59
C PRO A 287 -8.94 -15.35 10.00
N GLU A 288 -9.25 -15.37 11.29
CA GLU A 288 -10.01 -16.44 11.94
C GLU A 288 -11.40 -16.67 11.32
N ASP A 289 -12.06 -15.60 10.88
CA ASP A 289 -13.36 -15.69 10.21
C ASP A 289 -13.27 -16.41 8.85
N MET A 290 -12.22 -16.21 8.07
CA MET A 290 -11.98 -16.93 6.83
C MET A 290 -11.54 -18.38 7.09
N LEU A 291 -10.69 -18.62 8.09
CA LEU A 291 -10.29 -19.97 8.47
C LEU A 291 -11.49 -20.82 8.91
N ARG A 292 -12.41 -20.25 9.70
CA ARG A 292 -13.65 -20.96 10.09
C ARG A 292 -14.44 -21.44 8.88
N VAL A 293 -14.61 -20.62 7.85
CA VAL A 293 -15.32 -21.02 6.63
C VAL A 293 -14.67 -22.24 5.98
N LEU A 294 -13.36 -22.29 5.88
CA LEU A 294 -12.61 -23.40 5.26
C LEU A 294 -12.62 -24.69 6.10
N THR A 295 -12.82 -24.57 7.41
CA THR A 295 -12.80 -25.71 8.35
C THR A 295 -14.19 -26.24 8.68
N MET A 296 -15.28 -25.56 8.28
CA MET A 296 -16.64 -26.07 8.44
C MET A 296 -16.82 -27.45 7.76
N HIS A 297 -17.47 -28.36 8.48
CA HIS A 297 -17.75 -29.74 8.04
C HIS A 297 -19.05 -29.82 7.24
#